data_85d99af2740f72c03a6382bf5d6932ba
#
_entry.id   85d99af2740f72c03a6382bf5d6932ba
#
_cell.length_a   1.000
_cell.length_b   1.000
_cell.length_c   1.000
_cell.angle_alpha   90.00
_cell.angle_beta   90.00
_cell.angle_gamma   90.00
#
_symmetry.space_group_name_H-M   'P 1'
#
loop_
_entity.id
_entity.type
_entity.pdbx_description
1 polymer ?
#
loop_
_entity_poly.entity_id
_entity_poly.type
_entity_poly.pdbx_seq_one_letter_code
_entity_poly.pdbx_strand_id
1 'polypeptide(L)'
;MTGERTALNYIQRMSGIATETRKYQKAIEGYKAKIVDTRKTTPCFRVFEKYSVKVGCGHVHRFNLSDCAMIKDNHVKFAGSLSNAINILKKSISHAHKIEVECDTLAQVEEALNCGVDIIMLDNMTTDEMKIAIEKINGAAIIEASGNVNLTTLREI
;
A
#
# COMPACT_ATOMS: atom_id res chain seq x y z
N MET A 1 -12.89 39.61 -2.98
CA MET A 1 -12.91 38.15 -2.83
C MET A 1 -11.49 37.59 -2.94
N THR A 2 -10.66 37.88 -1.94
CA THR A 2 -9.21 37.61 -1.97
C THR A 2 -8.88 36.11 -1.84
N GLY A 3 -9.78 35.31 -1.26
CA GLY A 3 -9.55 33.88 -1.04
C GLY A 3 -10.04 32.92 -2.14
N GLU A 4 -10.76 33.40 -3.13
CA GLU A 4 -11.41 32.57 -4.15
C GLU A 4 -10.41 31.75 -4.98
N ARG A 5 -9.37 32.39 -5.49
CA ARG A 5 -8.32 31.69 -6.30
C ARG A 5 -7.56 30.67 -5.47
N THR A 6 -7.29 30.99 -4.21
CA THR A 6 -6.65 30.04 -3.28
C THR A 6 -7.52 28.82 -3.09
N ALA A 7 -8.82 29.02 -2.77
CA ALA A 7 -9.77 27.91 -2.62
C ALA A 7 -9.89 27.04 -3.89
N LEU A 8 -9.95 27.69 -5.07
CA LEU A 8 -10.02 26.97 -6.35
C LEU A 8 -8.79 26.08 -6.60
N ASN A 9 -7.58 26.52 -6.24
CA ASN A 9 -6.37 25.69 -6.38
C ASN A 9 -6.48 24.39 -5.54
N TYR A 10 -6.96 24.49 -4.31
CA TYR A 10 -7.20 23.31 -3.47
C TYR A 10 -8.28 22.41 -4.06
N ILE A 11 -9.42 22.95 -4.42
CA ILE A 11 -10.56 22.20 -4.93
C ILE A 11 -10.21 21.50 -6.25
N GLN A 12 -9.53 22.16 -7.17
CA GLN A 12 -9.12 21.57 -8.44
C GLN A 12 -8.19 20.36 -8.23
N ARG A 13 -7.17 20.50 -7.37
CA ARG A 13 -6.26 19.40 -7.04
C ARG A 13 -7.00 18.23 -6.41
N MET A 14 -7.80 18.51 -5.40
CA MET A 14 -8.57 17.50 -4.66
C MET A 14 -9.60 16.80 -5.55
N SER A 15 -10.31 17.55 -6.39
CA SER A 15 -11.28 17.01 -7.35
C SER A 15 -10.62 16.09 -8.38
N GLY A 16 -9.43 16.44 -8.87
CA GLY A 16 -8.65 15.60 -9.77
C GLY A 16 -8.31 14.25 -9.15
N ILE A 17 -7.81 14.24 -7.92
CA ILE A 17 -7.48 13.00 -7.18
C ILE A 17 -8.73 12.16 -6.92
N ALA A 18 -9.83 12.76 -6.47
CA ALA A 18 -11.08 12.07 -6.22
C ALA A 18 -11.64 11.43 -7.51
N THR A 19 -11.58 12.17 -8.61
CA THR A 19 -12.03 11.68 -9.93
C THR A 19 -11.20 10.50 -10.42
N GLU A 20 -9.88 10.59 -10.31
CA GLU A 20 -8.99 9.50 -10.71
C GLU A 20 -9.21 8.27 -9.81
N THR A 21 -9.25 8.44 -8.49
CA THR A 21 -9.55 7.35 -7.55
C THR A 21 -10.89 6.66 -7.90
N ARG A 22 -11.90 7.44 -8.25
CA ARG A 22 -13.21 6.89 -8.63
C ARG A 22 -13.16 6.04 -9.89
N LYS A 23 -12.30 6.37 -10.86
CA LYS A 23 -12.11 5.54 -12.07
C LYS A 23 -11.55 4.16 -11.70
N TYR A 24 -10.50 4.12 -10.87
CA TYR A 24 -9.93 2.87 -10.40
C TYR A 24 -10.93 2.06 -9.57
N GLN A 25 -11.66 2.72 -8.67
CA GLN A 25 -12.66 2.05 -7.85
C GLN A 25 -13.80 1.44 -8.68
N LYS A 26 -14.24 2.12 -9.75
CA LYS A 26 -15.21 1.56 -10.68
C LYS A 26 -14.64 0.39 -11.48
N ALA A 27 -13.36 0.43 -11.82
CA ALA A 27 -12.73 -0.64 -12.59
C ALA A 27 -12.67 -1.96 -11.82
N ILE A 28 -12.65 -1.93 -10.48
CA ILE A 28 -12.67 -3.12 -9.60
C ILE A 28 -14.06 -3.39 -8.99
N GLU A 29 -15.11 -2.77 -9.50
CA GLU A 29 -16.47 -3.02 -9.00
C GLU A 29 -16.84 -4.50 -9.17
N GLY A 30 -17.33 -5.12 -8.09
CA GLY A 30 -17.61 -6.55 -8.03
C GLY A 30 -16.46 -7.42 -7.48
N TYR A 31 -15.26 -6.88 -7.32
CA TYR A 31 -14.14 -7.57 -6.67
C TYR A 31 -14.06 -7.22 -5.18
N LYS A 32 -13.42 -8.12 -4.39
CA LYS A 32 -13.16 -7.86 -2.96
C LYS A 32 -11.99 -6.91 -2.71
N ALA A 33 -11.14 -6.71 -3.72
CA ALA A 33 -9.99 -5.84 -3.66
C ALA A 33 -10.40 -4.37 -3.40
N LYS A 34 -9.47 -3.60 -2.85
CA LYS A 34 -9.67 -2.19 -2.51
C LYS A 34 -8.52 -1.37 -3.09
N ILE A 35 -8.85 -0.20 -3.64
CA ILE A 35 -7.84 0.78 -4.03
C ILE A 35 -7.41 1.55 -2.78
N VAL A 36 -6.12 1.55 -2.52
CA VAL A 36 -5.52 2.27 -1.39
C VAL A 36 -4.56 3.34 -1.89
N ASP A 37 -4.42 4.41 -1.11
CA ASP A 37 -3.44 5.47 -1.39
C ASP A 37 -2.03 5.10 -0.89
N THR A 38 -1.09 6.01 -1.08
CA THR A 38 0.28 5.89 -0.57
C THR A 38 0.70 7.12 0.23
N ARG A 39 1.92 7.10 0.79
CA ARG A 39 2.56 8.27 1.39
C ARG A 39 3.32 9.15 0.38
N LYS A 40 3.31 8.80 -0.90
CA LYS A 40 3.90 9.61 -1.99
C LYS A 40 2.95 10.75 -2.33
N THR A 41 2.92 11.78 -1.50
CA THR A 41 2.02 12.93 -1.57
C THR A 41 2.79 14.22 -1.80
N THR A 42 2.12 15.23 -2.33
CA THR A 42 2.66 16.58 -2.43
C THR A 42 3.06 17.08 -1.03
N PRO A 43 4.23 17.72 -0.86
CA PRO A 43 4.64 18.28 0.43
C PRO A 43 3.54 19.14 1.04
N CYS A 44 3.30 18.96 2.34
CA CYS A 44 2.28 19.65 3.13
C CYS A 44 0.82 19.41 2.68
N PHE A 45 0.57 18.56 1.67
CA PHE A 45 -0.78 18.39 1.09
C PHE A 45 -1.43 17.02 1.43
N ARG A 46 -0.74 16.17 2.19
CA ARG A 46 -1.17 14.78 2.48
C ARG A 46 -2.58 14.68 3.06
N VAL A 47 -2.96 15.57 3.95
CA VAL A 47 -4.29 15.59 4.56
C VAL A 47 -5.37 15.71 3.49
N PHE A 48 -5.20 16.66 2.58
CA PHE A 48 -6.15 16.94 1.50
C PHE A 48 -6.16 15.84 0.44
N GLU A 49 -4.98 15.32 0.06
CA GLU A 49 -4.89 14.25 -0.93
C GLU A 49 -5.51 12.95 -0.44
N LYS A 50 -5.22 12.54 0.80
CA LYS A 50 -5.85 11.36 1.41
C LYS A 50 -7.36 11.53 1.63
N TYR A 51 -7.81 12.71 2.00
CA TYR A 51 -9.24 13.02 2.03
C TYR A 51 -9.88 12.86 0.65
N SER A 52 -9.22 13.34 -0.40
CA SER A 52 -9.72 13.24 -1.78
C SER A 52 -9.84 11.79 -2.25
N VAL A 53 -8.91 10.91 -1.84
CA VAL A 53 -9.01 9.47 -2.09
C VAL A 53 -10.28 8.89 -1.46
N LYS A 54 -10.61 9.25 -0.22
CA LYS A 54 -11.86 8.83 0.44
C LYS A 54 -13.10 9.33 -0.31
N VAL A 55 -13.09 10.59 -0.77
CA VAL A 55 -14.18 11.16 -1.58
C VAL A 55 -14.38 10.38 -2.87
N GLY A 56 -13.29 9.91 -3.49
CA GLY A 56 -13.30 9.02 -4.67
C GLY A 56 -13.71 7.58 -4.36
N CYS A 57 -14.10 7.26 -3.12
CA CYS A 57 -14.42 5.92 -2.62
C CYS A 57 -13.23 4.96 -2.53
N GLY A 58 -12.00 5.46 -2.57
CA GLY A 58 -10.80 4.70 -2.24
C GLY A 58 -10.60 4.58 -0.73
N HIS A 59 -9.64 3.78 -0.34
CA HIS A 59 -9.25 3.56 1.05
C HIS A 59 -7.93 4.25 1.36
N VAL A 60 -7.70 4.55 2.63
CA VAL A 60 -6.46 5.20 3.08
C VAL A 60 -5.54 4.15 3.68
N HIS A 61 -4.33 4.04 3.14
CA HIS A 61 -3.22 3.36 3.76
C HIS A 61 -2.65 4.22 4.91
N ARG A 62 -1.56 3.79 5.58
CA ARG A 62 -0.94 4.53 6.68
C ARG A 62 -0.76 6.02 6.35
N PHE A 63 -1.10 6.88 7.29
CA PHE A 63 -0.97 8.32 7.15
C PHE A 63 0.47 8.78 7.38
N ASN A 64 1.14 8.16 8.36
CA ASN A 64 2.51 8.45 8.74
C ASN A 64 3.30 7.15 9.07
N LEU A 65 4.53 7.28 9.57
CA LEU A 65 5.38 6.14 9.88
C LEU A 65 5.00 5.44 11.20
N SER A 66 4.18 6.07 12.03
CA SER A 66 3.74 5.48 13.30
C SER A 66 2.46 4.64 13.19
N ASP A 67 1.76 4.65 12.05
CA ASP A 67 0.52 3.88 11.91
C ASP A 67 0.77 2.40 11.63
N CYS A 68 1.83 2.09 10.88
CA CYS A 68 2.21 0.74 10.49
C CYS A 68 3.71 0.72 10.18
N ALA A 69 4.41 -0.26 10.70
CA ALA A 69 5.81 -0.47 10.37
C ALA A 69 5.93 -1.19 9.02
N MET A 70 6.83 -0.72 8.15
CA MET A 70 7.05 -1.33 6.84
C MET A 70 8.51 -1.65 6.62
N ILE A 71 8.79 -2.88 6.23
CA ILE A 71 10.11 -3.35 5.81
C ILE A 71 10.19 -3.31 4.30
N LYS A 72 11.29 -2.75 3.80
CA LYS A 72 11.62 -2.60 2.39
C LYS A 72 13.02 -3.13 2.10
N ASP A 73 13.37 -3.25 0.83
CA ASP A 73 14.66 -3.72 0.33
C ASP A 73 15.87 -3.10 1.06
N ASN A 74 15.84 -1.80 1.30
CA ASN A 74 16.90 -1.10 2.02
C ASN A 74 17.05 -1.58 3.47
N HIS A 75 15.94 -1.88 4.15
CA HIS A 75 15.98 -2.42 5.51
C HIS A 75 16.55 -3.83 5.53
N VAL A 76 16.19 -4.65 4.54
CA VAL A 76 16.73 -6.02 4.39
C VAL A 76 18.24 -5.98 4.13
N LYS A 77 18.70 -5.11 3.22
CA LYS A 77 20.14 -4.91 2.95
C LYS A 77 20.90 -4.48 4.20
N PHE A 78 20.34 -3.57 4.98
CA PHE A 78 20.97 -3.10 6.22
C PHE A 78 21.02 -4.20 7.30
N ALA A 79 19.96 -4.97 7.46
CA ALA A 79 19.87 -6.04 8.45
C ALA A 79 20.55 -7.35 8.05
N GLY A 80 20.92 -7.50 6.76
CA GLY A 80 21.56 -8.69 6.18
C GLY A 80 20.59 -9.80 5.73
N SER A 81 19.36 -9.84 6.27
CA SER A 81 18.29 -10.74 5.80
C SER A 81 16.91 -10.17 6.16
N LEU A 82 15.87 -10.66 5.49
CA LEU A 82 14.49 -10.27 5.77
C LEU A 82 14.06 -10.69 7.18
N SER A 83 14.32 -11.95 7.55
CA SER A 83 14.03 -12.47 8.89
C SER A 83 14.70 -11.66 9.99
N ASN A 84 15.95 -11.24 9.78
CA ASN A 84 16.66 -10.41 10.75
C ASN A 84 16.05 -9.01 10.85
N ALA A 85 15.68 -8.39 9.73
CA ALA A 85 14.98 -7.12 9.70
C ALA A 85 13.66 -7.17 10.48
N ILE A 86 12.86 -8.22 10.24
CA ILE A 86 11.59 -8.44 10.94
C ILE A 86 11.83 -8.64 12.47
N ASN A 87 12.81 -9.44 12.85
CA ASN A 87 13.11 -9.71 14.24
C ASN A 87 13.59 -8.46 14.99
N ILE A 88 14.43 -7.62 14.37
CA ILE A 88 14.86 -6.33 14.92
C ILE A 88 13.64 -5.43 15.12
N LEU A 89 12.78 -5.34 14.10
CA LEU A 89 11.57 -4.51 14.14
C LEU A 89 10.62 -4.95 15.25
N LYS A 90 10.33 -6.25 15.36
CA LYS A 90 9.45 -6.83 16.40
C LYS A 90 9.89 -6.51 17.82
N LYS A 91 11.19 -6.38 18.07
CA LYS A 91 11.74 -5.98 19.38
C LYS A 91 11.60 -4.48 19.66
N SER A 92 11.44 -3.67 18.62
CA SER A 92 11.46 -2.21 18.70
C SER A 92 10.08 -1.57 18.71
N ILE A 93 9.05 -2.25 18.17
CA ILE A 93 7.70 -1.71 18.06
C ILE A 93 6.76 -2.30 19.13
N SER A 94 5.67 -1.59 19.42
CA SER A 94 4.60 -2.10 20.26
C SER A 94 3.84 -3.23 19.56
N HIS A 95 3.37 -4.19 20.34
CA HIS A 95 2.49 -5.28 19.86
C HIS A 95 1.21 -4.80 19.18
N ALA A 96 0.82 -3.55 19.37
CA ALA A 96 -0.36 -2.96 18.74
C ALA A 96 -0.11 -2.52 17.28
N HIS A 97 1.14 -2.50 16.82
CA HIS A 97 1.47 -2.09 15.46
C HIS A 97 1.52 -3.28 14.53
N LYS A 98 0.93 -3.12 13.35
CA LYS A 98 1.07 -4.07 12.24
C LYS A 98 2.43 -3.93 11.58
N ILE A 99 2.93 -5.08 11.09
CA ILE A 99 4.16 -5.17 10.29
C ILE A 99 3.78 -5.52 8.86
N GLU A 100 4.19 -4.66 7.95
CA GLU A 100 4.08 -4.83 6.52
C GLU A 100 5.45 -5.11 5.91
N VAL A 101 5.52 -6.03 4.96
CA VAL A 101 6.76 -6.40 4.26
C VAL A 101 6.55 -6.32 2.76
N GLU A 102 7.42 -5.57 2.08
CA GLU A 102 7.50 -5.51 0.63
C GLU A 102 8.34 -6.68 0.12
N CYS A 103 7.76 -7.53 -0.73
CA CYS A 103 8.35 -8.74 -1.27
C CYS A 103 8.40 -8.69 -2.80
N ASP A 104 9.60 -8.83 -3.36
CA ASP A 104 9.84 -8.88 -4.82
C ASP A 104 9.89 -10.32 -5.35
N THR A 105 9.99 -11.33 -4.47
CA THR A 105 10.12 -12.73 -4.84
C THR A 105 9.28 -13.66 -3.96
N LEU A 106 8.91 -14.82 -4.51
CA LEU A 106 8.18 -15.85 -3.76
C LEU A 106 8.97 -16.38 -2.56
N ALA A 107 10.30 -16.39 -2.60
CA ALA A 107 11.14 -16.77 -1.46
C ALA A 107 10.99 -15.77 -0.29
N GLN A 108 10.94 -14.47 -0.57
CA GLN A 108 10.68 -13.46 0.44
C GLN A 108 9.26 -13.57 1.03
N VAL A 109 8.27 -13.94 0.21
CA VAL A 109 6.90 -14.20 0.70
C VAL A 109 6.91 -15.33 1.72
N GLU A 110 7.59 -16.46 1.42
CA GLU A 110 7.71 -17.59 2.36
C GLU A 110 8.45 -17.19 3.64
N GLU A 111 9.54 -16.44 3.52
CA GLU A 111 10.31 -15.94 4.67
C GLU A 111 9.47 -15.01 5.55
N ALA A 112 8.71 -14.09 4.94
CA ALA A 112 7.80 -13.17 5.65
C ALA A 112 6.67 -13.94 6.38
N LEU A 113 6.07 -14.94 5.73
CA LEU A 113 5.06 -15.82 6.32
C LEU A 113 5.60 -16.56 7.54
N ASN A 114 6.78 -17.17 7.41
CA ASN A 114 7.43 -17.90 8.51
C ASN A 114 7.75 -16.98 9.70
N CYS A 115 7.96 -15.69 9.43
CA CYS A 115 8.14 -14.67 10.47
C CYS A 115 6.83 -14.17 11.07
N GLY A 116 5.65 -14.51 10.53
CA GLY A 116 4.34 -14.09 11.04
C GLY A 116 4.16 -12.57 10.97
N VAL A 117 4.23 -12.00 9.78
CA VAL A 117 3.92 -10.60 9.51
C VAL A 117 2.43 -10.42 9.24
N ASP A 118 1.92 -9.19 9.41
CA ASP A 118 0.48 -8.91 9.25
C ASP A 118 0.06 -8.64 7.81
N ILE A 119 0.98 -8.03 7.03
CA ILE A 119 0.71 -7.58 5.66
C ILE A 119 1.90 -7.95 4.78
N ILE A 120 1.64 -8.54 3.62
CA ILE A 120 2.63 -8.85 2.59
C ILE A 120 2.26 -8.06 1.34
N MET A 121 3.14 -7.16 0.93
CA MET A 121 3.02 -6.43 -0.31
C MET A 121 3.82 -7.14 -1.40
N LEU A 122 3.12 -7.59 -2.45
CA LEU A 122 3.71 -8.18 -3.64
C LEU A 122 4.10 -7.03 -4.57
N ASP A 123 5.40 -6.73 -4.66
CA ASP A 123 5.90 -5.59 -5.43
C ASP A 123 6.48 -6.04 -6.77
N ASN A 124 5.94 -5.49 -7.85
CA ASN A 124 6.35 -5.78 -9.24
C ASN A 124 6.35 -7.26 -9.64
N MET A 125 5.59 -8.11 -8.97
CA MET A 125 5.40 -9.51 -9.37
C MET A 125 4.48 -9.63 -10.58
N THR A 126 4.69 -10.67 -11.38
CA THR A 126 3.76 -11.07 -12.44
C THR A 126 2.45 -11.61 -11.86
N THR A 127 1.37 -11.59 -12.63
CA THR A 127 0.09 -12.14 -12.19
C THR A 127 0.16 -13.63 -11.84
N ASP A 128 1.02 -14.40 -12.50
CA ASP A 128 1.22 -15.82 -12.17
C ASP A 128 1.99 -16.02 -10.87
N GLU A 129 3.02 -15.19 -10.60
CA GLU A 129 3.70 -15.18 -9.30
C GLU A 129 2.75 -14.73 -8.18
N MET A 130 1.90 -13.72 -8.43
CA MET A 130 0.90 -13.27 -7.46
C MET A 130 -0.09 -14.39 -7.11
N LYS A 131 -0.56 -15.18 -8.09
CA LYS A 131 -1.43 -16.34 -7.82
C LYS A 131 -0.75 -17.36 -6.90
N ILE A 132 0.51 -17.71 -7.19
CA ILE A 132 1.30 -18.63 -6.35
C ILE A 132 1.48 -18.03 -4.94
N ALA A 133 1.78 -16.73 -4.84
CA ALA A 133 1.93 -16.06 -3.56
C ALA A 133 0.62 -16.08 -2.74
N ILE A 134 -0.52 -15.81 -3.38
CA ILE A 134 -1.85 -15.82 -2.75
C ILE A 134 -2.18 -17.21 -2.19
N GLU A 135 -1.92 -18.28 -2.97
CA GLU A 135 -2.12 -19.66 -2.53
C GLU A 135 -1.24 -20.00 -1.32
N LYS A 136 0.04 -19.59 -1.33
CA LYS A 136 0.96 -19.79 -0.21
C LYS A 136 0.54 -19.03 1.04
N ILE A 137 0.12 -17.77 0.88
CA ILE A 137 -0.33 -16.92 2.00
C ILE A 137 -1.62 -17.46 2.61
N ASN A 138 -2.54 -17.98 1.81
CA ASN A 138 -3.77 -18.67 2.24
C ASN A 138 -4.48 -18.00 3.43
N GLY A 139 -4.58 -16.67 3.40
CA GLY A 139 -5.25 -15.90 4.45
C GLY A 139 -4.47 -15.69 5.75
N ALA A 140 -3.20 -16.12 5.83
CA ALA A 140 -2.34 -15.92 7.01
C ALA A 140 -1.91 -14.46 7.18
N ALA A 141 -1.90 -13.66 6.09
CA ALA A 141 -1.60 -12.24 6.09
C ALA A 141 -2.53 -11.50 5.13
N ILE A 142 -2.64 -10.19 5.32
CA ILE A 142 -3.28 -9.30 4.34
C ILE A 142 -2.34 -9.18 3.14
N ILE A 143 -2.90 -9.22 1.93
CA ILE A 143 -2.13 -9.12 0.70
C ILE A 143 -2.37 -7.74 0.10
N GLU A 144 -1.28 -7.07 -0.29
CA GLU A 144 -1.30 -5.87 -1.11
C GLU A 144 -0.53 -6.14 -2.41
N ALA A 145 -0.99 -5.57 -3.52
CA ALA A 145 -0.27 -5.58 -4.80
C ALA A 145 0.22 -4.18 -5.13
N SER A 146 1.48 -4.07 -5.52
CA SER A 146 2.16 -2.83 -5.90
C SER A 146 3.01 -3.03 -7.16
N GLY A 147 3.30 -1.92 -7.84
CA GLY A 147 4.07 -1.91 -9.08
C GLY A 147 3.23 -2.17 -10.33
N ASN A 148 3.38 -1.28 -11.30
CA ASN A 148 2.73 -1.36 -12.62
C ASN A 148 1.19 -1.47 -12.63
N VAL A 149 0.52 -1.12 -11.53
CA VAL A 149 -0.94 -1.10 -11.42
C VAL A 149 -1.51 0.10 -12.17
N ASN A 150 -2.29 -0.16 -13.20
CA ASN A 150 -2.98 0.85 -13.99
C ASN A 150 -4.35 0.31 -14.47
N LEU A 151 -5.16 1.14 -15.11
CA LEU A 151 -6.52 0.74 -15.52
C LEU A 151 -6.57 -0.44 -16.51
N THR A 152 -5.48 -0.74 -17.21
CA THR A 152 -5.40 -1.87 -18.14
C THR A 152 -4.98 -3.17 -17.44
N THR A 153 -4.11 -3.10 -16.42
CA THR A 153 -3.60 -4.27 -15.67
C THR A 153 -4.42 -4.61 -14.43
N LEU A 154 -5.16 -3.63 -13.90
CA LEU A 154 -5.84 -3.70 -12.60
C LEU A 154 -6.76 -4.92 -12.41
N ARG A 155 -7.41 -5.39 -13.49
CA ARG A 155 -8.34 -6.54 -13.42
C ARG A 155 -7.65 -7.90 -13.50
N GLU A 156 -6.41 -7.91 -13.95
CA GLU A 156 -5.61 -9.12 -14.04
C GLU A 156 -4.85 -9.40 -12.74
N ILE A 157 -4.57 -8.31 -12.00
CA ILE A 157 -3.99 -8.31 -10.66
C ILE A 157 -5.08 -8.56 -9.62
#